data_d430fd3a04715be2493bf38bb527a41e
#
_entry.id   d430fd3a04715be2493bf38bb527a41e
#
_cell.length_a   1.000
_cell.length_b   1.000
_cell.length_c   1.000
_cell.angle_alpha   90.00
_cell.angle_beta   90.00
_cell.angle_gamma   90.00
#
_symmetry.space_group_name_H-M   'P 1'
#
loop_
_entity.id
_entity.type
_entity.pdbx_description
1 polymer ?
#
loop_
_entity_poly.entity_id
_entity_poly.type
_entity_poly.pdbx_seq_one_letter_code
_entity_poly.pdbx_strand_id
1 'polypeptide(L)'
;GYSPAGVHYIYYRSLTGHKALIATLMNLAIKGHLNIEAGKKKQTTLTRTPETEKPATLAPEDLKLEAGLFRSDNELTLGKKYDAKFTAAYMKFQQALSRAYGSQYFKWNIGYSILALLLSGGAVALAITQATVWTWWHTGVVISLAALNGWFMYLMPAPTRKGQAVRTEIEGFKLYMETAEKLQLNAVEVGSEAPPPMTTERYETFLPYAVALGVEKPWTKHFERLIPEEAAAYNPAWTNMSSGGFRNIGEMTNGIVSTMSSGVSSSLPQSSSSSGSGGGGSSGGGGGGGGGGGW
;
A
#
# COMPACT_ATOMS: atom_id res chain seq x y z
N GLY A 1 20.40 -0.76 -2.17
CA GLY A 1 19.18 -0.27 -2.86
C GLY A 1 17.98 -0.25 -1.92
N TYR A 2 16.90 0.34 -2.34
CA TYR A 2 15.65 0.38 -1.58
C TYR A 2 14.86 -0.91 -1.77
N SER A 3 14.12 -1.35 -0.74
CA SER A 3 13.17 -2.46 -0.89
C SER A 3 11.95 -2.06 -1.74
N PRO A 4 11.20 -3.01 -2.33
CA PRO A 4 9.97 -2.69 -3.05
C PRO A 4 8.96 -1.90 -2.21
N ALA A 5 8.81 -2.24 -0.92
CA ALA A 5 7.96 -1.50 0.00
C ALA A 5 8.49 -0.10 0.30
N GLY A 6 9.82 0.07 0.43
CA GLY A 6 10.46 1.38 0.58
C GLY A 6 10.21 2.27 -0.62
N VAL A 7 10.34 1.73 -1.82
CA VAL A 7 10.01 2.42 -3.09
C VAL A 7 8.54 2.85 -3.11
N HIS A 8 7.62 1.95 -2.76
CA HIS A 8 6.20 2.28 -2.66
C HIS A 8 5.93 3.42 -1.66
N TYR A 9 6.52 3.31 -0.45
CA TYR A 9 6.32 4.30 0.61
C TYR A 9 6.82 5.68 0.22
N ILE A 10 8.03 5.77 -0.37
CA ILE A 10 8.61 7.05 -0.80
C ILE A 10 7.81 7.66 -1.94
N TYR A 11 7.37 6.85 -2.91
CA TYR A 11 6.64 7.33 -4.08
C TYR A 11 5.25 7.85 -3.74
N TYR A 12 4.45 7.05 -3.01
CA TYR A 12 3.06 7.35 -2.68
C TYR A 12 2.88 8.12 -1.36
N ARG A 13 3.93 8.32 -0.57
CA ARG A 13 3.92 8.94 0.77
C ARG A 13 3.03 8.24 1.78
N SER A 14 2.63 7.03 1.52
CA SER A 14 1.76 6.25 2.39
C SER A 14 1.80 4.78 2.02
N LEU A 15 1.21 3.95 2.88
CA LEU A 15 0.98 2.53 2.62
C LEU A 15 -0.49 2.33 2.21
N THR A 16 -0.95 3.08 1.21
CA THR A 16 -2.32 2.94 0.70
C THR A 16 -2.50 1.59 0.01
N GLY A 17 -3.53 0.87 0.40
CA GLY A 17 -3.80 -0.47 -0.09
C GLY A 17 -2.77 -1.50 0.40
N HIS A 18 -2.73 -2.66 -0.24
CA HIS A 18 -1.87 -3.78 0.17
C HIS A 18 -0.67 -4.01 -0.78
N LYS A 19 -0.47 -3.13 -1.77
CA LYS A 19 0.56 -3.30 -2.81
C LYS A 19 1.97 -3.41 -2.24
N ALA A 20 2.32 -2.57 -1.27
CA ALA A 20 3.63 -2.63 -0.61
C ALA A 20 3.87 -3.98 0.06
N LEU A 21 2.85 -4.51 0.77
CA LEU A 21 2.94 -5.81 1.43
C LEU A 21 3.04 -6.95 0.41
N ILE A 22 2.21 -6.94 -0.63
CA ILE A 22 2.23 -7.97 -1.69
C ILE A 22 3.58 -7.96 -2.41
N ALA A 23 4.09 -6.79 -2.75
CA ALA A 23 5.41 -6.63 -3.35
C ALA A 23 6.53 -7.17 -2.46
N THR A 24 6.46 -6.95 -1.14
CA THR A 24 7.43 -7.51 -0.21
C THR A 24 7.33 -9.03 -0.11
N LEU A 25 6.12 -9.59 -0.05
CA LEU A 25 5.94 -11.05 -0.04
C LEU A 25 6.49 -11.69 -1.32
N MET A 26 6.25 -11.08 -2.49
CA MET A 26 6.83 -11.52 -3.74
C MET A 26 8.35 -11.40 -3.76
N ASN A 27 8.91 -10.30 -3.23
CA ASN A 27 10.36 -10.10 -3.12
C ASN A 27 11.01 -11.18 -2.23
N LEU A 28 10.38 -11.51 -1.10
CA LEU A 28 10.82 -12.58 -0.21
C LEU A 28 10.77 -13.94 -0.90
N ALA A 29 9.74 -14.20 -1.70
CA ALA A 29 9.59 -15.45 -2.44
C ALA A 29 10.64 -15.58 -3.56
N ILE A 30 10.80 -14.56 -4.38
CA ILE A 30 11.79 -14.53 -5.47
C ILE A 30 13.22 -14.67 -4.92
N LYS A 31 13.48 -14.09 -3.75
CA LYS A 31 14.76 -14.24 -3.05
C LYS A 31 14.92 -15.57 -2.29
N GLY A 32 13.95 -16.46 -2.37
CA GLY A 32 14.03 -17.79 -1.77
C GLY A 32 13.83 -17.86 -0.24
N HIS A 33 13.27 -16.81 0.39
CA HIS A 33 12.99 -16.79 1.83
C HIS A 33 11.67 -17.44 2.21
N LEU A 34 10.73 -17.46 1.30
CA LEU A 34 9.45 -18.16 1.44
C LEU A 34 8.95 -18.67 0.09
N ASN A 35 7.97 -19.56 0.12
CA ASN A 35 7.24 -20.01 -1.05
C ASN A 35 5.78 -19.53 -0.96
N ILE A 36 5.19 -19.18 -2.10
CA ILE A 36 3.80 -18.72 -2.21
C ILE A 36 3.00 -19.80 -2.93
N GLU A 37 2.03 -20.38 -2.25
CA GLU A 37 1.23 -21.49 -2.79
C GLU A 37 -0.24 -21.08 -2.94
N ALA A 38 -0.85 -21.55 -4.04
CA ALA A 38 -2.28 -21.43 -4.22
C ALA A 38 -3.02 -22.39 -3.28
N GLY A 39 -3.80 -21.83 -2.39
CA GLY A 39 -4.73 -22.59 -1.55
C GLY A 39 -6.10 -22.79 -2.21
N LYS A 40 -6.95 -23.59 -1.60
CA LYS A 40 -8.35 -23.74 -2.02
C LYS A 40 -9.12 -22.45 -1.79
N LYS A 41 -10.12 -22.14 -2.64
CA LYS A 41 -11.03 -20.99 -2.47
C LYS A 41 -10.34 -19.61 -2.37
N LYS A 42 -9.40 -19.31 -3.25
CA LYS A 42 -8.64 -18.03 -3.28
C LYS A 42 -7.82 -17.76 -2.01
N GLN A 43 -7.42 -18.80 -1.30
CA GLN A 43 -6.48 -18.72 -0.19
C GLN A 43 -5.06 -18.69 -0.73
N THR A 44 -4.15 -18.10 0.02
CA THR A 44 -2.72 -18.09 -0.26
C THR A 44 -1.99 -18.64 0.94
N THR A 45 -1.21 -19.69 0.75
CA THR A 45 -0.34 -20.25 1.79
C THR A 45 1.08 -19.76 1.57
N LEU A 46 1.66 -19.22 2.63
CA LEU A 46 3.05 -18.78 2.70
C LEU A 46 3.81 -19.81 3.52
N THR A 47 4.83 -20.42 2.94
CA THR A 47 5.67 -21.43 3.61
C THR A 47 7.09 -20.88 3.74
N ARG A 48 7.64 -20.88 4.95
CA ARG A 48 9.00 -20.40 5.21
C ARG A 48 10.05 -21.37 4.68
N THR A 49 11.05 -20.86 3.98
CA THR A 49 12.24 -21.63 3.61
C THR A 49 13.11 -21.91 4.86
N PRO A 50 13.71 -23.11 4.97
CA PRO A 50 14.61 -23.43 6.08
C PRO A 50 15.78 -22.46 6.19
N GLU A 51 16.20 -22.13 7.43
CA GLU A 51 17.26 -21.15 7.70
C GLU A 51 18.61 -21.51 7.04
N THR A 52 18.89 -22.80 6.86
CA THR A 52 20.09 -23.33 6.22
C THR A 52 20.20 -23.06 4.73
N GLU A 53 19.08 -22.75 4.08
CA GLU A 53 18.96 -22.58 2.62
C GLU A 53 18.77 -21.11 2.21
N LYS A 54 18.70 -20.19 3.18
CA LYS A 54 18.39 -18.77 2.90
C LYS A 54 19.58 -18.03 2.31
N PRO A 55 19.40 -17.32 1.20
CA PRO A 55 20.37 -16.36 0.70
C PRO A 55 20.41 -15.10 1.60
N ALA A 56 21.57 -14.50 1.70
CA ALA A 56 21.99 -13.62 2.80
C ALA A 56 21.52 -12.15 2.79
N THR A 57 20.65 -11.66 1.89
CA THR A 57 20.47 -10.19 1.77
C THR A 57 19.03 -9.74 1.63
N LEU A 58 18.42 -9.37 2.75
CA LEU A 58 17.13 -8.68 2.81
C LEU A 58 17.26 -7.28 3.40
N ALA A 59 16.36 -6.39 3.03
CA ALA A 59 16.20 -5.11 3.70
C ALA A 59 15.71 -5.30 5.15
N PRO A 60 16.07 -4.40 6.09
CA PRO A 60 15.67 -4.55 7.50
C PRO A 60 14.17 -4.65 7.74
N GLU A 61 13.36 -3.96 6.94
CA GLU A 61 11.90 -4.02 6.99
C GLU A 61 11.36 -5.37 6.51
N ASP A 62 11.96 -5.95 5.46
CA ASP A 62 11.59 -7.26 4.93
C ASP A 62 11.87 -8.37 5.94
N LEU A 63 13.04 -8.29 6.62
CA LEU A 63 13.39 -9.19 7.74
C LEU A 63 12.40 -9.11 8.89
N LYS A 64 11.93 -7.89 9.23
CA LYS A 64 10.93 -7.71 10.29
C LYS A 64 9.58 -8.29 9.92
N LEU A 65 9.19 -8.19 8.64
CA LEU A 65 7.97 -8.82 8.17
C LEU A 65 8.10 -10.33 8.25
N GLU A 66 9.15 -10.91 7.69
CA GLU A 66 9.40 -12.35 7.71
C GLU A 66 9.38 -12.92 9.14
N ALA A 67 10.16 -12.32 10.04
CA ALA A 67 10.22 -12.73 11.44
C ALA A 67 8.86 -12.57 12.17
N GLY A 68 8.05 -11.61 11.76
CA GLY A 68 6.71 -11.41 12.31
C GLY A 68 5.71 -12.45 11.82
N LEU A 69 5.75 -12.81 10.53
CA LEU A 69 4.86 -13.79 9.90
C LEU A 69 5.10 -15.21 10.43
N PHE A 70 6.36 -15.60 10.56
CA PHE A 70 6.78 -16.96 10.91
C PHE A 70 7.29 -17.08 12.35
N ARG A 71 6.72 -16.30 13.28
CA ARG A 71 7.16 -16.32 14.69
C ARG A 71 6.86 -17.63 15.40
N SER A 72 5.75 -18.26 15.10
CA SER A 72 5.25 -19.47 15.79
C SER A 72 5.20 -20.70 14.88
N ASP A 73 4.98 -20.48 13.60
CA ASP A 73 4.69 -21.52 12.63
C ASP A 73 5.48 -21.25 11.34
N ASN A 74 5.90 -22.27 10.64
CA ASN A 74 6.60 -22.14 9.35
C ASN A 74 5.64 -21.99 8.16
N GLU A 75 4.34 -22.04 8.41
CA GLU A 75 3.29 -21.94 7.41
C GLU A 75 2.21 -20.96 7.88
N LEU A 76 1.75 -20.11 6.97
CA LEU A 76 0.67 -19.16 7.21
C LEU A 76 -0.30 -19.16 6.03
N THR A 77 -1.58 -19.44 6.27
CA THR A 77 -2.63 -19.38 5.24
C THR A 77 -3.45 -18.11 5.36
N LEU A 78 -3.37 -17.28 4.32
CA LEU A 78 -4.17 -16.05 4.17
C LEU A 78 -5.49 -16.32 3.45
N GLY A 79 -6.51 -15.53 3.70
CA GLY A 79 -7.78 -15.57 2.97
C GLY A 79 -8.87 -16.42 3.60
N LYS A 80 -8.66 -16.99 4.78
CA LYS A 80 -9.70 -17.72 5.50
C LYS A 80 -10.61 -16.79 6.29
N LYS A 81 -10.01 -15.98 7.14
CA LYS A 81 -10.66 -15.01 8.05
C LYS A 81 -9.61 -14.07 8.61
N TYR A 82 -10.07 -13.08 9.35
CA TYR A 82 -9.20 -12.21 10.13
C TYR A 82 -8.16 -13.02 10.94
N ASP A 83 -6.90 -12.58 10.85
CA ASP A 83 -5.77 -13.17 11.56
C ASP A 83 -5.03 -12.09 12.37
N ALA A 84 -5.11 -12.20 13.69
CA ALA A 84 -4.49 -11.23 14.60
C ALA A 84 -2.95 -11.29 14.56
N LYS A 85 -2.34 -12.46 14.33
CA LYS A 85 -0.88 -12.61 14.22
C LYS A 85 -0.38 -11.93 12.94
N PHE A 86 -1.07 -12.17 11.83
CA PHE A 86 -0.77 -11.51 10.55
C PHE A 86 -0.93 -9.98 10.66
N THR A 87 -2.02 -9.52 11.28
CA THR A 87 -2.26 -8.08 11.51
C THR A 87 -1.14 -7.46 12.34
N ALA A 88 -0.69 -8.12 13.42
CA ALA A 88 0.40 -7.63 14.25
C ALA A 88 1.74 -7.57 13.48
N ALA A 89 2.05 -8.57 12.66
CA ALA A 89 3.22 -8.59 11.78
C ALA A 89 3.18 -7.43 10.77
N TYR A 90 2.03 -7.22 10.13
CA TYR A 90 1.81 -6.12 9.19
C TYR A 90 1.96 -4.75 9.84
N MET A 91 1.41 -4.52 11.03
CA MET A 91 1.57 -3.26 11.77
C MET A 91 3.04 -2.98 12.13
N LYS A 92 3.80 -4.00 12.55
CA LYS A 92 5.25 -3.87 12.80
C LYS A 92 6.02 -3.54 11.53
N PHE A 93 5.67 -4.14 10.42
CA PHE A 93 6.24 -3.84 9.11
C PHE A 93 5.95 -2.38 8.70
N GLN A 94 4.72 -1.91 8.84
CA GLN A 94 4.36 -0.51 8.58
C GLN A 94 5.14 0.46 9.46
N GLN A 95 5.31 0.15 10.75
CA GLN A 95 6.13 0.95 11.66
C GLN A 95 7.60 0.96 11.23
N ALA A 96 8.13 -0.19 10.78
CA ALA A 96 9.50 -0.27 10.29
C ALA A 96 9.72 0.62 9.07
N LEU A 97 8.82 0.57 8.10
CA LEU A 97 8.85 1.44 6.92
C LEU A 97 8.73 2.93 7.29
N SER A 98 7.79 3.28 8.16
CA SER A 98 7.63 4.66 8.61
C SER A 98 8.87 5.19 9.34
N ARG A 99 9.56 4.35 10.13
CA ARG A 99 10.81 4.74 10.79
C ARG A 99 11.98 4.87 9.81
N ALA A 100 12.07 3.96 8.83
CA ALA A 100 13.15 3.96 7.83
C ALA A 100 13.01 5.10 6.82
N TYR A 101 11.78 5.37 6.36
CA TYR A 101 11.49 6.26 5.24
C TYR A 101 10.62 7.47 5.60
N GLY A 102 10.33 7.70 6.88
CA GLY A 102 9.47 8.80 7.33
C GLY A 102 10.19 10.14 7.33
N SER A 103 10.84 10.48 8.44
CA SER A 103 11.39 11.83 8.69
C SER A 103 12.55 12.23 7.78
N GLN A 104 13.31 11.27 7.25
CA GLN A 104 14.41 11.55 6.33
C GLN A 104 13.92 11.97 4.93
N TYR A 105 12.76 11.46 4.52
CA TYR A 105 12.21 11.67 3.18
C TYR A 105 11.06 12.67 3.15
N PHE A 106 10.39 12.91 4.29
CA PHE A 106 9.22 13.79 4.40
C PHE A 106 9.34 14.73 5.60
N LYS A 107 9.00 16.01 5.40
CA LYS A 107 8.81 17.01 6.45
C LYS A 107 7.32 17.27 6.63
N TRP A 108 6.85 17.12 7.84
CA TRP A 108 5.44 17.36 8.17
C TRP A 108 5.09 18.83 8.32
N ASN A 109 6.10 19.72 8.43
CA ASN A 109 5.93 21.18 8.56
C ASN A 109 4.95 21.58 9.67
N ILE A 110 4.87 20.80 10.74
CA ILE A 110 3.91 20.95 11.85
C ILE A 110 3.96 22.36 12.46
N GLY A 111 5.12 23.00 12.49
CA GLY A 111 5.27 24.36 13.01
C GLY A 111 4.37 25.38 12.31
N TYR A 112 4.24 25.29 10.98
CA TYR A 112 3.33 26.17 10.23
C TYR A 112 1.86 25.87 10.50
N SER A 113 1.51 24.60 10.67
CA SER A 113 0.14 24.19 11.04
C SER A 113 -0.24 24.68 12.43
N ILE A 114 0.66 24.60 13.40
CA ILE A 114 0.46 25.15 14.76
C ILE A 114 0.28 26.67 14.69
N LEU A 115 1.14 27.37 13.95
CA LEU A 115 1.03 28.84 13.80
C LEU A 115 -0.32 29.24 13.17
N ALA A 116 -0.74 28.51 12.12
CA ALA A 116 -2.03 28.75 11.47
C ALA A 116 -3.21 28.54 12.43
N LEU A 117 -3.18 27.48 13.25
CA LEU A 117 -4.19 27.22 14.28
C LEU A 117 -4.22 28.33 15.36
N LEU A 118 -3.06 28.79 15.82
CA LEU A 118 -2.96 29.88 16.81
C LEU A 118 -3.54 31.18 16.25
N LEU A 119 -3.18 31.55 15.03
CA LEU A 119 -3.70 32.75 14.36
C LEU A 119 -5.23 32.64 14.14
N SER A 120 -5.70 31.51 13.68
CA SER A 120 -7.13 31.26 13.47
C SER A 120 -7.91 31.29 14.80
N GLY A 121 -7.36 30.64 15.83
CA GLY A 121 -7.95 30.64 17.18
C GLY A 121 -8.00 32.09 17.78
N GLY A 122 -6.94 32.86 17.62
CA GLY A 122 -6.90 34.26 18.01
C GLY A 122 -7.94 35.11 17.28
N ALA A 123 -8.08 34.92 15.96
CA ALA A 123 -9.09 35.64 15.17
C ALA A 123 -10.54 35.29 15.62
N VAL A 124 -10.80 34.00 15.90
CA VAL A 124 -12.11 33.57 16.42
C VAL A 124 -12.36 34.16 17.82
N ALA A 125 -11.36 34.15 18.72
CA ALA A 125 -11.49 34.72 20.03
C ALA A 125 -11.80 36.23 19.97
N LEU A 126 -11.10 37.00 19.11
CA LEU A 126 -11.40 38.40 18.86
C LEU A 126 -12.82 38.59 18.31
N ALA A 127 -13.25 37.77 17.36
CA ALA A 127 -14.60 37.87 16.82
C ALA A 127 -15.66 37.63 17.90
N ILE A 128 -15.45 36.70 18.82
CA ILE A 128 -16.37 36.42 19.95
C ILE A 128 -16.43 37.65 20.91
N THR A 129 -15.30 38.27 21.20
CA THR A 129 -15.28 39.45 22.12
C THR A 129 -15.87 40.70 21.52
N GLN A 130 -15.86 40.87 20.20
CA GLN A 130 -16.37 42.04 19.49
C GLN A 130 -17.81 41.89 19.02
N ALA A 131 -18.30 40.65 18.88
CA ALA A 131 -19.66 40.41 18.42
C ALA A 131 -20.68 40.65 19.52
N THR A 132 -21.51 41.69 19.37
CA THR A 132 -22.66 41.97 20.28
C THR A 132 -23.77 40.94 20.12
N VAL A 133 -23.92 40.37 18.91
CA VAL A 133 -24.88 39.30 18.60
C VAL A 133 -24.20 38.28 17.70
N TRP A 134 -24.26 37.03 18.09
CA TRP A 134 -23.75 35.91 17.26
C TRP A 134 -24.76 35.52 16.18
N THR A 135 -24.36 35.67 14.92
CA THR A 135 -25.19 35.36 13.76
C THR A 135 -24.70 34.08 13.02
N TRP A 136 -25.55 33.50 12.19
CA TRP A 136 -25.17 32.37 11.33
C TRP A 136 -23.95 32.66 10.46
N TRP A 137 -23.71 33.92 10.10
CA TRP A 137 -22.54 34.36 9.35
C TRP A 137 -21.24 34.10 10.11
N HIS A 138 -21.18 34.36 11.39
CA HIS A 138 -20.02 34.08 12.24
C HIS A 138 -19.73 32.60 12.33
N THR A 139 -20.79 31.78 12.47
CA THR A 139 -20.68 30.30 12.45
C THR A 139 -20.14 29.81 11.11
N GLY A 140 -20.61 30.37 10.00
CA GLY A 140 -20.12 30.04 8.66
C GLY A 140 -18.62 30.33 8.46
N VAL A 141 -18.16 31.48 8.96
CA VAL A 141 -16.75 31.86 8.93
C VAL A 141 -15.88 30.92 9.77
N VAL A 142 -16.32 30.52 10.96
CA VAL A 142 -15.58 29.59 11.82
C VAL A 142 -15.45 28.22 11.16
N ILE A 143 -16.54 27.70 10.59
CA ILE A 143 -16.54 26.43 9.87
C ILE A 143 -15.60 26.49 8.65
N SER A 144 -15.65 27.58 7.88
CA SER A 144 -14.78 27.78 6.71
C SER A 144 -13.31 27.82 7.12
N LEU A 145 -13.01 28.50 8.23
CA LEU A 145 -11.66 28.60 8.77
C LEU A 145 -11.15 27.24 9.27
N ALA A 146 -11.99 26.47 9.94
CA ALA A 146 -11.66 25.10 10.36
C ALA A 146 -11.42 24.18 9.16
N ALA A 147 -12.27 24.23 8.13
CA ALA A 147 -12.09 23.49 6.89
C ALA A 147 -10.79 23.88 6.18
N LEU A 148 -10.49 25.16 6.09
CA LEU A 148 -9.26 25.68 5.50
C LEU A 148 -8.02 25.20 6.26
N ASN A 149 -8.01 25.26 7.58
CA ASN A 149 -6.91 24.73 8.39
C ASN A 149 -6.73 23.22 8.19
N GLY A 150 -7.82 22.45 8.18
CA GLY A 150 -7.76 21.02 7.90
C GLY A 150 -7.19 20.71 6.50
N TRP A 151 -7.60 21.48 5.49
CA TRP A 151 -7.08 21.37 4.12
C TRP A 151 -5.58 21.68 4.06
N PHE A 152 -5.13 22.75 4.71
CA PHE A 152 -3.70 23.08 4.79
C PHE A 152 -2.90 22.01 5.53
N MET A 153 -3.39 21.48 6.64
CA MET A 153 -2.73 20.37 7.34
C MET A 153 -2.54 19.14 6.44
N TYR A 154 -3.53 18.84 5.61
CA TYR A 154 -3.44 17.74 4.64
C TYR A 154 -2.39 18.01 3.55
N LEU A 155 -2.23 19.25 3.08
CA LEU A 155 -1.30 19.63 2.03
C LEU A 155 0.14 19.89 2.53
N MET A 156 0.34 20.14 3.83
CA MET A 156 1.62 20.55 4.43
C MET A 156 2.76 19.53 4.35
N PRO A 157 2.53 18.21 4.34
CA PRO A 157 3.62 17.25 4.20
C PRO A 157 4.34 17.44 2.88
N ALA A 158 5.62 17.78 2.94
CA ALA A 158 6.46 18.00 1.77
C ALA A 158 7.64 17.03 1.75
N PRO A 159 8.11 16.58 0.57
CA PRO A 159 9.34 15.81 0.50
C PRO A 159 10.53 16.67 0.93
N THR A 160 11.51 16.05 1.60
CA THR A 160 12.81 16.66 1.81
C THR A 160 13.59 16.72 0.49
N ARG A 161 14.73 17.41 0.44
CA ARG A 161 15.60 17.40 -0.75
C ARG A 161 16.02 15.95 -1.11
N LYS A 162 16.37 15.15 -0.09
CA LYS A 162 16.67 13.72 -0.29
C LYS A 162 15.45 12.94 -0.79
N GLY A 163 14.30 13.17 -0.17
CA GLY A 163 13.05 12.53 -0.57
C GLY A 163 12.64 12.87 -2.01
N GLN A 164 12.84 14.12 -2.42
CA GLN A 164 12.53 14.55 -3.80
C GLN A 164 13.50 13.92 -4.80
N ALA A 165 14.80 13.89 -4.53
CA ALA A 165 15.80 13.27 -5.41
C ALA A 165 15.48 11.79 -5.63
N VAL A 166 15.29 11.02 -4.55
CA VAL A 166 14.96 9.59 -4.63
C VAL A 166 13.60 9.36 -5.30
N ARG A 167 12.62 10.22 -5.05
CA ARG A 167 11.32 10.12 -5.72
C ARG A 167 11.45 10.30 -7.22
N THR A 168 12.28 11.24 -7.69
CA THR A 168 12.55 11.44 -9.12
C THR A 168 13.23 10.22 -9.74
N GLU A 169 14.18 9.58 -9.04
CA GLU A 169 14.79 8.33 -9.50
C GLU A 169 13.75 7.19 -9.60
N ILE A 170 12.87 7.07 -8.60
CA ILE A 170 11.77 6.09 -8.61
C ILE A 170 10.80 6.39 -9.77
N GLU A 171 10.51 7.65 -10.04
CA GLU A 171 9.64 8.07 -11.14
C GLU A 171 10.25 7.71 -12.50
N GLY A 172 11.55 7.93 -12.67
CA GLY A 172 12.30 7.48 -13.84
C GLY A 172 12.30 5.95 -14.00
N PHE A 173 12.48 5.22 -12.90
CA PHE A 173 12.42 3.76 -12.91
C PHE A 173 11.02 3.23 -13.23
N LYS A 174 9.98 3.86 -12.70
CA LYS A 174 8.59 3.55 -13.05
C LYS A 174 8.32 3.79 -14.52
N LEU A 175 8.73 4.95 -15.03
CA LEU A 175 8.59 5.29 -16.46
C LEU A 175 9.34 4.28 -17.35
N TYR A 176 10.54 3.86 -16.95
CA TYR A 176 11.28 2.80 -17.64
C TYR A 176 10.44 1.51 -17.72
N MET A 177 9.84 1.04 -16.63
CA MET A 177 9.03 -0.17 -16.64
C MET A 177 7.73 -0.02 -17.45
N GLU A 178 7.18 1.19 -17.53
CA GLU A 178 5.98 1.48 -18.34
C GLU A 178 6.29 1.58 -19.85
N THR A 179 7.48 2.06 -20.20
CA THR A 179 7.80 2.44 -21.58
C THR A 179 9.01 1.70 -22.16
N ALA A 180 9.54 0.71 -21.48
CA ALA A 180 10.77 0.01 -21.85
C ALA A 180 10.77 -0.50 -23.30
N GLU A 181 9.62 -0.94 -23.80
CA GLU A 181 9.44 -1.35 -25.21
C GLU A 181 9.72 -0.20 -26.18
N LYS A 182 9.17 0.98 -25.92
CA LYS A 182 9.37 2.17 -26.78
C LYS A 182 10.82 2.67 -26.72
N LEU A 183 11.43 2.59 -25.53
CA LEU A 183 12.83 3.00 -25.37
C LEU A 183 13.80 2.12 -26.14
N GLN A 184 13.55 0.80 -26.22
CA GLN A 184 14.38 -0.08 -27.03
C GLN A 184 14.22 0.18 -28.51
N LEU A 185 13.00 0.39 -29.01
CA LEU A 185 12.75 0.73 -30.42
C LEU A 185 13.43 2.06 -30.80
N ASN A 186 13.29 3.09 -29.96
CA ASN A 186 13.90 4.39 -30.21
C ASN A 186 15.44 4.38 -30.09
N ALA A 187 16.01 3.56 -29.21
CA ALA A 187 17.46 3.45 -29.05
C ALA A 187 18.14 2.91 -30.32
N VAL A 188 17.48 2.00 -31.03
CA VAL A 188 17.95 1.46 -32.31
C VAL A 188 17.93 2.54 -33.40
N GLU A 189 16.95 3.45 -33.38
CA GLU A 189 16.84 4.53 -34.38
C GLU A 189 17.81 5.69 -34.14
N VAL A 190 18.15 5.97 -32.87
CA VAL A 190 18.89 7.20 -32.46
C VAL A 190 20.36 6.93 -32.16
N GLY A 191 20.82 5.66 -32.14
CA GLY A 191 22.21 5.31 -31.82
C GLY A 191 22.61 5.57 -30.37
N SER A 192 21.65 5.69 -29.44
CA SER A 192 21.87 5.79 -28.01
C SER A 192 22.14 4.41 -27.40
N GLU A 193 22.80 4.36 -26.23
CA GLU A 193 23.00 3.09 -25.52
C GLU A 193 21.63 2.41 -25.26
N ALA A 194 21.48 1.23 -25.83
CA ALA A 194 20.27 0.42 -25.60
C ALA A 194 20.19 0.02 -24.12
N PRO A 195 18.99 0.02 -23.53
CA PRO A 195 18.82 -0.51 -22.16
C PRO A 195 19.30 -1.96 -22.12
N PRO A 196 19.80 -2.41 -20.94
CA PRO A 196 20.28 -3.78 -20.80
C PRO A 196 19.22 -4.79 -21.23
N PRO A 197 19.61 -5.92 -21.86
CA PRO A 197 18.67 -6.89 -22.43
C PRO A 197 17.71 -7.44 -21.37
N MET A 198 16.49 -7.76 -21.79
CA MET A 198 15.53 -8.46 -20.97
C MET A 198 15.97 -9.90 -20.77
N THR A 199 15.89 -10.38 -19.54
CA THR A 199 16.09 -11.80 -19.16
C THR A 199 15.03 -12.18 -18.12
N THR A 200 14.80 -13.47 -17.95
CA THR A 200 13.90 -13.99 -16.91
C THR A 200 14.31 -13.52 -15.52
N GLU A 201 15.61 -13.54 -15.19
CA GLU A 201 16.14 -13.05 -13.91
C GLU A 201 15.86 -11.55 -13.70
N ARG A 202 16.03 -10.74 -14.75
CA ARG A 202 15.74 -9.33 -14.70
C ARG A 202 14.24 -9.07 -14.53
N TYR A 203 13.40 -9.84 -15.24
CA TYR A 203 11.96 -9.78 -15.07
C TYR A 203 11.56 -10.03 -13.62
N GLU A 204 12.03 -11.14 -13.04
CA GLU A 204 11.73 -11.51 -11.64
C GLU A 204 12.26 -10.48 -10.64
N THR A 205 13.49 -10.01 -10.81
CA THR A 205 14.10 -9.02 -9.92
C THR A 205 13.27 -7.73 -9.85
N PHE A 206 12.70 -7.29 -10.97
CA PHE A 206 11.94 -6.05 -11.04
C PHE A 206 10.43 -6.23 -10.82
N LEU A 207 9.91 -7.44 -10.91
CA LEU A 207 8.48 -7.72 -10.72
C LEU A 207 7.91 -7.22 -9.38
N PRO A 208 8.56 -7.40 -8.22
CA PRO A 208 8.09 -6.83 -6.96
C PRO A 208 8.02 -5.30 -6.98
N TYR A 209 8.97 -4.64 -7.63
CA TYR A 209 8.95 -3.18 -7.78
C TYR A 209 7.84 -2.72 -8.72
N ALA A 210 7.60 -3.47 -9.80
CA ALA A 210 6.50 -3.21 -10.70
C ALA A 210 5.15 -3.31 -9.98
N VAL A 211 4.95 -4.31 -9.15
CA VAL A 211 3.75 -4.46 -8.30
C VAL A 211 3.66 -3.31 -7.30
N ALA A 212 4.77 -2.95 -6.64
CA ALA A 212 4.82 -1.84 -5.69
C ALA A 212 4.40 -0.51 -6.33
N LEU A 213 4.80 -0.27 -7.58
CA LEU A 213 4.52 0.95 -8.34
C LEU A 213 3.24 0.88 -9.19
N GLY A 214 2.58 -0.29 -9.26
CA GLY A 214 1.35 -0.50 -10.02
C GLY A 214 1.55 -0.56 -11.54
N VAL A 215 2.71 -1.01 -11.97
CA VAL A 215 3.13 -1.14 -13.37
C VAL A 215 3.48 -2.59 -13.75
N GLU A 216 2.95 -3.56 -13.00
CA GLU A 216 3.16 -4.98 -13.24
C GLU A 216 2.67 -5.44 -14.61
N LYS A 217 1.58 -4.86 -15.10
CA LYS A 217 1.00 -5.20 -16.41
C LYS A 217 1.90 -4.77 -17.58
N PRO A 218 2.30 -3.49 -17.73
CA PRO A 218 3.20 -3.09 -18.80
C PRO A 218 4.56 -3.79 -18.70
N TRP A 219 5.11 -4.01 -17.48
CA TRP A 219 6.35 -4.71 -17.29
C TRP A 219 6.29 -6.18 -17.78
N THR A 220 5.23 -6.90 -17.44
CA THR A 220 5.02 -8.28 -17.90
C THR A 220 4.82 -8.35 -19.41
N LYS A 221 4.04 -7.42 -19.98
CA LYS A 221 3.84 -7.34 -21.43
C LYS A 221 5.16 -7.07 -22.18
N HIS A 222 6.03 -6.27 -21.59
CA HIS A 222 7.36 -6.01 -22.15
C HIS A 222 8.21 -7.30 -22.16
N PHE A 223 8.20 -8.08 -21.08
CA PHE A 223 8.85 -9.39 -21.02
C PHE A 223 8.31 -10.36 -22.09
N GLU A 224 6.99 -10.49 -22.20
CA GLU A 224 6.34 -11.35 -23.21
C GLU A 224 6.73 -10.99 -24.66
N ARG A 225 6.93 -9.71 -24.95
CA ARG A 225 7.25 -9.26 -26.31
C ARG A 225 8.72 -9.38 -26.66
N LEU A 226 9.62 -9.14 -25.71
CA LEU A 226 11.05 -9.15 -25.99
C LEU A 226 11.64 -10.56 -26.06
N ILE A 227 11.17 -11.46 -25.24
CA ILE A 227 11.63 -12.84 -25.17
C ILE A 227 10.46 -13.82 -25.08
N PRO A 228 9.65 -13.91 -26.16
CA PRO A 228 8.40 -14.66 -26.15
C PRO A 228 8.57 -16.15 -25.86
N GLU A 229 9.67 -16.75 -26.27
CA GLU A 229 9.97 -18.17 -26.01
C GLU A 229 10.22 -18.41 -24.53
N GLU A 230 11.04 -17.59 -23.87
CA GLU A 230 11.29 -17.69 -22.44
C GLU A 230 10.02 -17.36 -21.64
N ALA A 231 9.26 -16.36 -22.09
CA ALA A 231 7.99 -16.00 -21.44
C ALA A 231 6.96 -17.13 -21.54
N ALA A 232 6.89 -17.83 -22.67
CA ALA A 232 5.99 -18.98 -22.83
C ALA A 232 6.42 -20.19 -21.98
N ALA A 233 7.72 -20.37 -21.78
CA ALA A 233 8.30 -21.44 -20.96
C ALA A 233 8.43 -21.07 -19.48
N TYR A 234 8.09 -19.85 -19.11
CA TYR A 234 8.30 -19.34 -17.76
C TYR A 234 7.47 -20.09 -16.71
N ASN A 235 8.17 -20.69 -15.78
CA ASN A 235 7.59 -21.39 -14.64
C ASN A 235 8.35 -21.00 -13.36
N PRO A 236 7.86 -20.03 -12.59
CA PRO A 236 8.56 -19.51 -11.42
C PRO A 236 8.71 -20.56 -10.32
N ALA A 237 9.92 -20.70 -9.81
CA ALA A 237 10.22 -21.65 -8.72
C ALA A 237 9.68 -21.17 -7.35
N TRP A 238 9.41 -19.88 -7.20
CA TRP A 238 8.97 -19.25 -5.95
C TRP A 238 7.46 -19.38 -5.67
N THR A 239 6.69 -19.97 -6.60
CA THR A 239 5.26 -20.19 -6.44
C THR A 239 4.78 -21.39 -7.24
N ASN A 240 3.80 -22.13 -6.70
CA ASN A 240 3.08 -23.16 -7.42
C ASN A 240 1.82 -22.64 -8.15
N MET A 241 1.55 -21.34 -8.06
CA MET A 241 0.37 -20.73 -8.70
C MET A 241 0.42 -20.79 -10.23
N SER A 242 1.61 -20.98 -10.82
CA SER A 242 1.81 -21.16 -12.26
C SER A 242 1.06 -22.37 -12.83
N SER A 243 0.82 -23.41 -12.04
CA SER A 243 0.07 -24.62 -12.45
C SER A 243 -1.44 -24.40 -12.57
N GLY A 244 -1.94 -23.20 -12.30
CA GLY A 244 -3.38 -22.87 -12.27
C GLY A 244 -4.08 -22.72 -13.63
N GLY A 245 -3.45 -23.13 -14.76
CA GLY A 245 -4.08 -23.12 -16.08
C GLY A 245 -4.16 -21.72 -16.73
N PHE A 246 -3.23 -20.83 -16.42
CA PHE A 246 -3.14 -19.52 -17.06
C PHE A 246 -2.68 -19.65 -18.53
N ARG A 247 -3.22 -18.80 -19.40
CA ARG A 247 -2.93 -18.83 -20.84
C ARG A 247 -1.58 -18.16 -21.17
N ASN A 248 -1.17 -17.21 -20.36
CA ASN A 248 0.06 -16.46 -20.53
C ASN A 248 0.56 -15.92 -19.18
N ILE A 249 1.78 -15.42 -19.17
CA ILE A 249 2.43 -14.89 -17.97
C ILE A 249 1.71 -13.66 -17.41
N GLY A 250 1.07 -12.86 -18.25
CA GLY A 250 0.27 -11.70 -17.84
C GLY A 250 -0.95 -12.09 -17.01
N GLU A 251 -1.69 -13.13 -17.43
CA GLU A 251 -2.79 -13.71 -16.65
C GLU A 251 -2.29 -14.30 -15.35
N MET A 252 -1.16 -15.02 -15.39
CA MET A 252 -0.55 -15.62 -14.20
C MET A 252 -0.14 -14.54 -13.19
N THR A 253 0.61 -13.53 -13.59
CA THR A 253 1.06 -12.45 -12.70
C THR A 253 -0.13 -11.69 -12.09
N ASN A 254 -1.12 -11.34 -12.90
CA ASN A 254 -2.34 -10.70 -12.42
C ASN A 254 -3.12 -11.62 -11.46
N GLY A 255 -3.20 -12.90 -11.76
CA GLY A 255 -3.83 -13.92 -10.91
C GLY A 255 -3.16 -14.02 -9.55
N ILE A 256 -1.83 -14.11 -9.50
CA ILE A 256 -1.05 -14.14 -8.26
C ILE A 256 -1.31 -12.86 -7.43
N VAL A 257 -1.14 -11.68 -8.03
CA VAL A 257 -1.34 -10.40 -7.34
C VAL A 257 -2.77 -10.25 -6.82
N SER A 258 -3.78 -10.64 -7.60
CA SER A 258 -5.18 -10.52 -7.19
C SER A 258 -5.56 -11.51 -6.08
N THR A 259 -5.05 -12.75 -6.15
CA THR A 259 -5.26 -13.78 -5.12
C THR A 259 -4.61 -13.37 -3.80
N MET A 260 -3.36 -12.89 -3.85
CA MET A 260 -2.66 -12.36 -2.69
C MET A 260 -3.38 -11.14 -2.11
N SER A 261 -3.84 -10.21 -2.95
CA SER A 261 -4.60 -9.04 -2.51
C SER A 261 -5.89 -9.43 -1.79
N SER A 262 -6.63 -10.38 -2.32
CA SER A 262 -7.85 -10.91 -1.69
C SER A 262 -7.53 -11.61 -0.36
N GLY A 263 -6.47 -12.43 -0.33
CA GLY A 263 -6.03 -13.14 0.87
C GLY A 263 -5.60 -12.18 1.98
N VAL A 264 -4.80 -11.17 1.65
CA VAL A 264 -4.36 -10.12 2.58
C VAL A 264 -5.56 -9.34 3.11
N SER A 265 -6.45 -8.87 2.23
CA SER A 265 -7.64 -8.10 2.62
C SER A 265 -8.54 -8.87 3.58
N SER A 266 -8.75 -10.17 3.35
CA SER A 266 -9.59 -11.00 4.22
C SER A 266 -8.93 -11.32 5.56
N SER A 267 -7.61 -11.25 5.65
CA SER A 267 -6.83 -11.55 6.86
C SER A 267 -6.61 -10.33 7.74
N LEU A 268 -6.86 -9.13 7.22
CA LEU A 268 -6.77 -7.86 7.96
C LEU A 268 -8.13 -7.44 8.52
N PRO A 269 -8.16 -6.57 9.55
CA PRO A 269 -9.41 -5.99 10.04
C PRO A 269 -10.14 -5.29 8.90
N GLN A 270 -11.39 -5.67 8.67
CA GLN A 270 -12.25 -4.90 7.78
C GLN A 270 -12.47 -3.55 8.45
N SER A 271 -12.13 -2.47 7.75
CA SER A 271 -12.58 -1.16 8.15
C SER A 271 -14.11 -1.19 8.06
N SER A 272 -14.78 -1.35 9.19
CA SER A 272 -16.20 -1.03 9.29
C SER A 272 -16.30 0.46 8.95
N SER A 273 -16.67 0.78 7.74
CA SER A 273 -17.29 2.06 7.43
C SER A 273 -18.58 2.06 8.24
N SER A 274 -18.52 2.40 9.53
CA SER A 274 -19.67 2.90 10.23
C SER A 274 -20.02 4.21 9.54
N SER A 275 -20.86 4.11 8.52
CA SER A 275 -21.75 5.18 8.18
C SER A 275 -22.51 5.45 9.47
N GLY A 276 -22.02 6.40 10.26
CA GLY A 276 -22.70 6.98 11.39
C GLY A 276 -23.93 7.69 10.84
N SER A 277 -24.97 6.90 10.60
CA SER A 277 -26.33 7.35 10.62
C SER A 277 -26.55 7.87 12.02
N GLY A 278 -26.46 9.19 12.20
CA GLY A 278 -26.88 9.89 13.39
C GLY A 278 -28.35 9.64 13.61
N GLY A 279 -28.64 8.55 14.32
CA GLY A 279 -29.96 8.28 14.88
C GLY A 279 -30.21 9.29 15.97
N GLY A 280 -30.85 10.41 15.60
CA GLY A 280 -31.51 11.33 16.52
C GLY A 280 -32.57 10.53 17.28
N GLY A 281 -32.26 10.09 18.50
CA GLY A 281 -33.19 9.52 19.45
C GLY A 281 -34.23 10.57 19.84
N SER A 282 -35.35 10.64 19.19
CA SER A 282 -36.55 11.32 19.65
C SER A 282 -37.12 10.49 20.80
N SER A 283 -36.93 10.96 22.03
CA SER A 283 -37.61 10.47 23.21
C SER A 283 -39.06 10.86 23.14
N GLY A 284 -39.86 9.98 22.55
CA GLY A 284 -41.32 10.09 22.55
C GLY A 284 -41.87 9.70 23.91
N GLY A 285 -42.48 10.68 24.61
CA GLY A 285 -43.14 10.53 25.85
C GLY A 285 -44.32 9.55 25.75
N GLY A 286 -44.32 8.54 26.60
CA GLY A 286 -45.45 7.62 26.78
C GLY A 286 -46.54 8.24 27.58
N GLY A 287 -47.71 8.36 26.97
CA GLY A 287 -48.98 8.61 27.64
C GLY A 287 -49.62 7.30 28.00
N GLY A 288 -49.78 7.06 29.34
CA GLY A 288 -50.56 5.96 29.87
C GLY A 288 -52.05 6.16 29.64
N GLY A 289 -52.78 5.07 29.43
CA GLY A 289 -54.20 5.02 29.44
C GLY A 289 -54.64 3.63 29.88
N GLY A 290 -55.05 3.51 31.13
CA GLY A 290 -55.69 2.35 31.66
C GLY A 290 -57.14 2.25 31.25
N GLY A 291 -57.69 1.04 31.22
CA GLY A 291 -59.11 0.78 31.01
C GLY A 291 -59.41 -0.69 31.27
N GLY A 292 -59.93 -0.99 32.46
CA GLY A 292 -60.42 -2.28 32.83
C GLY A 292 -61.85 -2.52 32.34
N GLY A 293 -62.34 -3.71 32.52
CA GLY A 293 -63.66 -4.21 32.35
C GLY A 293 -63.55 -5.65 31.89
N GLY A 294 -63.82 -6.61 32.57
CA GLY A 294 -64.87 -7.13 33.35
C GLY A 294 -65.90 -7.82 32.47
N TRP A 295 -65.98 -9.01 32.64
CA TRP A 295 -67.08 -10.02 32.68
C TRP A 295 -66.54 -11.36 32.26
#